data_8f33164904792ddb342e98fe482d5cbe
#
_entry.id   8f33164904792ddb342e98fe482d5cbe
#
_cell.length_a   1.000
_cell.length_b   1.000
_cell.length_c   1.000
_cell.angle_alpha   90.00
_cell.angle_beta   90.00
_cell.angle_gamma   90.00
#
_symmetry.space_group_name_H-M   'P 1'
#
loop_
_entity.id
_entity.type
_entity.pdbx_description
1 polymer ?
#
loop_
_entity_poly.entity_id
_entity_poly.type
_entity_poly.pdbx_seq_one_letter_code
_entity_poly.pdbx_strand_id
1 'polypeptide(L)'
;IIQMDPEEGAAALVSGDVVMACLFGGNSIKAATAVGSRLLTVDEARAAGILGIDITSVTDKFMKENPGMLRTFIEVTHEANARYKAGKADLNAMSKASEMKVSDMKDTLSGFKFLTPEETKQSMTSGNLDAFLKGMGTPGGNVDTSFLPL
;
A
#
# COMPACT_ATOMS: atom_id res chain seq x y z
N ILE A 1 -9.41 22.54 1.21
CA ILE A 1 -8.52 21.40 0.94
C ILE A 1 -7.62 21.82 -0.22
N ILE A 2 -6.32 21.69 -0.04
CA ILE A 2 -5.30 21.97 -1.06
C ILE A 2 -4.65 20.65 -1.42
N GLN A 3 -4.54 20.35 -2.71
CA GLN A 3 -3.84 19.16 -3.18
C GLN A 3 -2.36 19.51 -3.35
N MET A 4 -1.50 18.72 -2.73
CA MET A 4 -0.04 18.87 -2.74
C MET A 4 0.60 17.50 -2.84
N ASP A 5 1.84 17.45 -3.30
CA ASP A 5 2.65 16.24 -3.16
C ASP A 5 2.95 15.97 -1.67
N PRO A 6 3.14 14.70 -1.27
CA PRO A 6 3.33 14.34 0.14
C PRO A 6 4.49 15.09 0.82
N GLU A 7 5.56 15.35 0.10
CA GLU A 7 6.72 16.09 0.64
C GLU A 7 6.40 17.57 0.84
N GLU A 8 5.69 18.19 -0.11
CA GLU A 8 5.21 19.57 0.01
C GLU A 8 4.21 19.71 1.16
N GLY A 9 3.26 18.77 1.27
CA GLY A 9 2.30 18.75 2.37
C GLY A 9 2.96 18.58 3.74
N ALA A 10 4.00 17.76 3.83
CA ALA A 10 4.79 17.63 5.04
C ALA A 10 5.56 18.91 5.37
N ALA A 11 6.17 19.56 4.38
CA ALA A 11 6.85 20.83 4.55
C ALA A 11 5.89 21.95 5.02
N ALA A 12 4.70 22.01 4.42
CA ALA A 12 3.66 22.97 4.80
C ALA A 12 3.14 22.77 6.24
N LEU A 13 3.07 21.52 6.70
CA LEU A 13 2.75 21.20 8.09
C LEU A 13 3.87 21.61 9.04
N VAL A 14 5.14 21.36 8.66
CA VAL A 14 6.31 21.73 9.45
C VAL A 14 6.46 23.24 9.57
N SER A 15 6.18 24.01 8.50
CA SER A 15 6.20 25.48 8.50
C SER A 15 5.01 26.11 9.22
N GLY A 16 3.92 25.35 9.43
CA GLY A 16 2.68 25.87 10.00
C GLY A 16 1.73 26.52 8.99
N ASP A 17 2.02 26.39 7.69
CA ASP A 17 1.14 26.90 6.62
C ASP A 17 -0.17 26.12 6.53
N VAL A 18 -0.17 24.87 6.99
CA VAL A 18 -1.36 24.05 7.18
C VAL A 18 -1.41 23.47 8.58
N VAL A 19 -2.60 23.30 9.13
CA VAL A 19 -2.82 22.74 10.46
C VAL A 19 -3.04 21.22 10.44
N MET A 20 -3.29 20.65 9.28
CA MET A 20 -3.53 19.22 9.07
C MET A 20 -3.09 18.82 7.66
N ALA A 21 -2.48 17.64 7.55
CA ALA A 21 -2.08 17.06 6.28
C ALA A 21 -2.41 15.56 6.21
N CYS A 22 -2.90 15.11 5.05
CA CYS A 22 -3.00 13.71 4.69
C CYS A 22 -1.73 13.33 3.92
N LEU A 23 -0.92 12.45 4.48
CA LEU A 23 0.41 12.14 3.95
C LEU A 23 0.60 10.64 3.76
N PHE A 24 1.40 10.29 2.77
CA PHE A 24 1.90 8.94 2.55
C PHE A 24 3.40 8.99 2.21
N GLY A 25 4.05 7.83 2.30
CA GLY A 25 5.51 7.75 2.14
C GLY A 25 6.26 8.00 3.46
N GLY A 26 7.30 7.19 3.70
CA GLY A 26 8.00 7.17 4.98
C GLY A 26 8.63 8.49 5.37
N ASN A 27 9.25 9.20 4.42
CA ASN A 27 9.93 10.49 4.69
C ASN A 27 8.93 11.58 5.09
N SER A 28 7.82 11.70 4.36
CA SER A 28 6.78 12.69 4.63
C SER A 28 6.09 12.45 5.98
N ILE A 29 5.77 11.19 6.29
CA ILE A 29 5.19 10.80 7.58
C ILE A 29 6.18 11.10 8.72
N LYS A 30 7.46 10.79 8.55
CA LYS A 30 8.50 11.05 9.55
C LYS A 30 8.66 12.55 9.82
N ALA A 31 8.70 13.38 8.78
CA ALA A 31 8.77 14.83 8.94
C ALA A 31 7.55 15.38 9.69
N ALA A 32 6.36 14.97 9.31
CA ALA A 32 5.12 15.40 9.94
C ALA A 32 5.01 14.97 11.41
N THR A 33 5.40 13.73 11.73
CA THR A 33 5.34 13.22 13.11
C THR A 33 6.39 13.83 14.04
N ALA A 34 7.40 14.49 13.50
CA ALA A 34 8.35 15.26 14.31
C ALA A 34 7.75 16.56 14.89
N VAL A 35 6.70 17.11 14.27
CA VAL A 35 6.05 18.37 14.66
C VAL A 35 4.58 18.23 15.05
N GLY A 36 3.99 17.07 14.78
CA GLY A 36 2.56 16.84 15.00
C GLY A 36 2.25 15.43 15.49
N SER A 37 0.97 15.15 15.70
CA SER A 37 0.47 13.86 16.14
C SER A 37 -0.44 13.25 15.07
N ARG A 38 -0.46 11.92 14.98
CA ARG A 38 -1.47 11.21 14.18
C ARG A 38 -2.85 11.39 14.79
N LEU A 39 -3.81 11.75 13.96
CA LEU A 39 -5.23 11.80 14.36
C LEU A 39 -5.82 10.41 14.52
N LEU A 40 -5.42 9.48 13.64
CA LEU A 40 -5.87 8.09 13.65
C LEU A 40 -4.67 7.17 13.42
N THR A 41 -4.61 6.09 14.15
CA THR A 41 -3.74 4.96 13.85
C THR A 41 -4.31 4.18 12.65
N VAL A 42 -3.50 3.30 12.04
CA VAL A 42 -3.96 2.43 10.95
C VAL A 42 -5.12 1.54 11.38
N ASP A 43 -5.08 1.04 12.62
CA ASP A 43 -6.14 0.16 13.15
C ASP A 43 -7.43 0.93 13.46
N GLU A 44 -7.35 2.14 14.00
CA GLU A 44 -8.51 3.02 14.20
C GLU A 44 -9.14 3.45 12.87
N ALA A 45 -8.33 3.81 11.87
CA ALA A 45 -8.80 4.12 10.53
C ALA A 45 -9.54 2.91 9.92
N ARG A 46 -8.96 1.71 10.03
CA ARG A 46 -9.58 0.47 9.56
C ARG A 46 -10.88 0.15 10.30
N ALA A 47 -10.92 0.33 11.61
CA ALA A 47 -12.13 0.14 12.41
C ALA A 47 -13.23 1.14 12.04
N ALA A 48 -12.86 2.35 11.62
CA ALA A 48 -13.77 3.37 11.10
C ALA A 48 -14.18 3.14 9.62
N GLY A 49 -13.77 2.03 9.00
CA GLY A 49 -14.07 1.73 7.60
C GLY A 49 -13.23 2.50 6.58
N ILE A 50 -12.19 3.19 7.03
CA ILE A 50 -11.22 3.88 6.16
C ILE A 50 -10.21 2.83 5.71
N LEU A 51 -10.30 2.42 4.45
CA LEU A 51 -9.41 1.42 3.87
C LEU A 51 -8.28 2.12 3.10
N GLY A 52 -7.04 1.77 3.42
CA GLY A 52 -5.90 2.04 2.56
C GLY A 52 -5.55 0.76 1.81
N ILE A 53 -5.54 0.80 0.49
CA ILE A 53 -5.20 -0.34 -0.36
C ILE A 53 -4.11 0.09 -1.33
N ASP A 54 -2.98 -0.62 -1.31
CA ASP A 54 -1.98 -0.51 -2.37
C ASP A 54 -2.31 -1.52 -3.46
N ILE A 55 -2.44 -1.02 -4.68
CA ILE A 55 -2.85 -1.81 -5.84
C ILE A 55 -1.80 -1.69 -6.93
N THR A 56 -1.35 -2.81 -7.46
CA THR A 56 -0.63 -2.84 -8.73
C THR A 56 -1.64 -2.96 -9.87
N SER A 57 -1.60 -2.03 -10.81
CA SER A 57 -2.50 -2.00 -11.97
C SER A 57 -1.74 -2.33 -13.24
N VAL A 58 -2.40 -3.03 -14.15
CA VAL A 58 -1.92 -3.28 -15.50
C VAL A 58 -3.01 -2.90 -16.51
N THR A 59 -2.62 -2.56 -17.75
CA THR A 59 -3.60 -2.31 -18.81
C THR A 59 -4.24 -3.61 -19.28
N ASP A 60 -5.49 -3.55 -19.74
CA ASP A 60 -6.16 -4.70 -20.35
C ASP A 60 -5.37 -5.28 -21.53
N LYS A 61 -4.71 -4.41 -22.29
CA LYS A 61 -3.83 -4.81 -23.38
C LYS A 61 -2.67 -5.66 -22.86
N PHE A 62 -1.96 -5.19 -21.85
CA PHE A 62 -0.84 -5.94 -21.26
C PHE A 62 -1.29 -7.30 -20.72
N MET A 63 -2.40 -7.33 -19.99
CA MET A 63 -2.95 -8.58 -19.44
C MET A 63 -3.28 -9.60 -20.52
N LYS A 64 -3.88 -9.17 -21.65
CA LYS A 64 -4.23 -10.05 -22.79
C LYS A 64 -3.00 -10.54 -23.56
N GLU A 65 -2.02 -9.67 -23.76
CA GLU A 65 -0.82 -9.98 -24.55
C GLU A 65 0.25 -10.74 -23.75
N ASN A 66 0.27 -10.58 -22.40
CA ASN A 66 1.33 -11.11 -21.54
C ASN A 66 0.80 -11.85 -20.30
N PRO A 67 -0.16 -12.78 -20.40
CA PRO A 67 -0.75 -13.43 -19.24
C PRO A 67 0.26 -14.27 -18.45
N GLY A 68 1.26 -14.86 -19.10
CA GLY A 68 2.33 -15.62 -18.45
C GLY A 68 3.21 -14.72 -17.59
N MET A 69 3.60 -13.55 -18.09
CA MET A 69 4.40 -12.59 -17.33
C MET A 69 3.63 -12.07 -16.12
N LEU A 70 2.34 -11.80 -16.26
CA LEU A 70 1.49 -11.36 -15.17
C LEU A 70 1.40 -12.43 -14.05
N ARG A 71 1.22 -13.71 -14.42
CA ARG A 71 1.25 -14.80 -13.43
C ARG A 71 2.57 -14.85 -12.69
N THR A 72 3.68 -14.86 -13.40
CA THR A 72 5.01 -14.87 -12.78
C THR A 72 5.21 -13.68 -11.83
N PHE A 73 4.77 -12.48 -12.24
CA PHE A 73 4.85 -11.30 -11.37
C PHE A 73 4.06 -11.48 -10.08
N ILE A 74 2.84 -12.01 -10.16
CA ILE A 74 1.98 -12.25 -8.99
C ILE A 74 2.58 -13.33 -8.09
N GLU A 75 3.06 -14.44 -8.66
CA GLU A 75 3.72 -15.52 -7.93
C GLU A 75 4.95 -15.03 -7.17
N VAL A 76 5.85 -14.30 -7.83
CA VAL A 76 7.06 -13.73 -7.21
C VAL A 76 6.71 -12.73 -6.13
N THR A 77 5.67 -11.93 -6.32
CA THR A 77 5.21 -10.97 -5.31
C THR A 77 4.71 -11.68 -4.06
N HIS A 78 3.88 -12.72 -4.21
CA HIS A 78 3.40 -13.50 -3.06
C HIS A 78 4.52 -14.27 -2.37
N GLU A 79 5.49 -14.81 -3.12
CA GLU A 79 6.68 -15.45 -2.54
C GLU A 79 7.49 -14.44 -1.72
N ALA A 80 7.74 -13.25 -2.25
CA ALA A 80 8.45 -12.18 -1.54
C ALA A 80 7.73 -11.78 -0.25
N ASN A 81 6.40 -11.62 -0.31
CA ASN A 81 5.57 -11.34 0.86
C ASN A 81 5.66 -12.45 1.92
N ALA A 82 5.60 -13.71 1.50
CA ALA A 82 5.72 -14.86 2.39
C ALA A 82 7.11 -14.91 3.05
N ARG A 83 8.17 -14.65 2.30
CA ARG A 83 9.55 -14.59 2.84
C ARG A 83 9.71 -13.46 3.85
N TYR A 84 9.13 -12.29 3.58
CA TYR A 84 9.15 -11.17 4.52
C TYR A 84 8.40 -11.51 5.81
N LYS A 85 7.17 -12.04 5.72
CA LYS A 85 6.38 -12.48 6.89
C LYS A 85 7.12 -13.51 7.73
N ALA A 86 7.86 -14.41 7.09
CA ALA A 86 8.66 -15.44 7.76
C ALA A 86 9.99 -14.94 8.35
N GLY A 87 10.31 -13.66 8.22
CA GLY A 87 11.58 -13.08 8.66
C GLY A 87 12.80 -13.54 7.84
N LYS A 88 12.56 -14.06 6.63
CA LYS A 88 13.59 -14.59 5.71
C LYS A 88 13.97 -13.63 4.58
N ALA A 89 13.43 -12.41 4.59
CA ALA A 89 13.77 -11.40 3.59
C ALA A 89 15.18 -10.85 3.86
N ASP A 90 15.93 -10.58 2.78
CA ASP A 90 17.20 -9.86 2.87
C ASP A 90 16.93 -8.36 2.98
N LEU A 91 16.87 -7.88 4.23
CA LEU A 91 16.58 -6.48 4.53
C LEU A 91 17.68 -5.53 4.03
N ASN A 92 18.94 -6.00 3.88
CA ASN A 92 20.00 -5.16 3.34
C ASN A 92 19.86 -4.99 1.84
N ALA A 93 19.53 -6.07 1.11
CA ALA A 93 19.23 -5.98 -0.31
C ALA A 93 18.02 -5.08 -0.59
N MET A 94 16.96 -5.21 0.22
CA MET A 94 15.77 -4.37 0.13
C MET A 94 16.09 -2.90 0.42
N SER A 95 16.85 -2.61 1.46
CA SER A 95 17.32 -1.27 1.83
C SER A 95 18.12 -0.62 0.70
N LYS A 96 19.03 -1.38 0.08
CA LYS A 96 19.80 -0.91 -1.07
C LYS A 96 18.93 -0.62 -2.29
N ALA A 97 17.96 -1.48 -2.57
CA ALA A 97 17.07 -1.33 -3.73
C ALA A 97 16.06 -0.18 -3.56
N SER A 98 15.63 0.11 -2.34
CA SER A 98 14.67 1.19 -2.02
C SER A 98 15.36 2.52 -1.66
N GLU A 99 16.69 2.55 -1.59
CA GLU A 99 17.48 3.71 -1.11
C GLU A 99 17.09 4.20 0.30
N MET A 100 16.44 3.33 1.07
CA MET A 100 15.99 3.61 2.44
C MET A 100 16.93 2.96 3.46
N LYS A 101 17.09 3.57 4.62
CA LYS A 101 17.73 2.90 5.76
C LYS A 101 16.88 1.70 6.20
N VAL A 102 17.52 0.63 6.68
CA VAL A 102 16.81 -0.58 7.15
C VAL A 102 15.79 -0.26 8.23
N SER A 103 16.07 0.68 9.15
CA SER A 103 15.11 1.12 10.17
C SER A 103 13.85 1.73 9.55
N ASP A 104 14.04 2.70 8.67
CA ASP A 104 12.95 3.47 8.06
C ASP A 104 12.09 2.57 7.14
N MET A 105 12.73 1.62 6.44
CA MET A 105 12.05 0.60 5.67
C MET A 105 11.21 -0.33 6.55
N LYS A 106 11.75 -0.81 7.69
CA LYS A 106 10.99 -1.64 8.64
C LYS A 106 9.79 -0.89 9.20
N ASP A 107 9.96 0.38 9.57
CA ASP A 107 8.88 1.22 10.08
C ASP A 107 7.79 1.40 9.02
N THR A 108 8.17 1.65 7.77
CA THR A 108 7.24 1.74 6.64
C THR A 108 6.48 0.41 6.45
N LEU A 109 7.20 -0.70 6.36
CA LEU A 109 6.61 -2.02 6.11
C LEU A 109 5.71 -2.51 7.25
N SER A 110 5.93 -2.04 8.49
CA SER A 110 5.07 -2.37 9.63
C SER A 110 3.63 -1.87 9.48
N GLY A 111 3.41 -0.85 8.65
CA GLY A 111 2.07 -0.33 8.32
C GLY A 111 1.31 -1.18 7.30
N PHE A 112 1.97 -2.13 6.62
CA PHE A 112 1.36 -2.96 5.59
C PHE A 112 0.95 -4.34 6.10
N LYS A 113 -0.12 -4.86 5.53
CA LYS A 113 -0.57 -6.23 5.75
C LYS A 113 -0.30 -7.03 4.49
N PHE A 114 0.73 -7.87 4.53
CA PHE A 114 1.10 -8.75 3.42
C PHE A 114 0.20 -9.99 3.42
N LEU A 115 -0.74 -10.03 2.49
CA LEU A 115 -1.73 -11.10 2.40
C LEU A 115 -1.15 -12.34 1.70
N THR A 116 -1.59 -13.54 2.11
CA THR A 116 -1.40 -14.77 1.34
C THR A 116 -2.31 -14.75 0.10
N PRO A 117 -2.10 -15.64 -0.88
CA PRO A 117 -3.02 -15.76 -2.02
C PRO A 117 -4.48 -15.97 -1.59
N GLU A 118 -4.72 -16.81 -0.59
CA GLU A 118 -6.05 -17.10 -0.05
C GLU A 118 -6.66 -15.86 0.64
N GLU A 119 -5.88 -15.17 1.49
CA GLU A 119 -6.29 -13.92 2.13
C GLU A 119 -6.57 -12.83 1.08
N THR A 120 -5.77 -12.77 0.01
CA THR A 120 -5.98 -11.85 -1.11
C THR A 120 -7.30 -12.15 -1.81
N LYS A 121 -7.55 -13.42 -2.16
CA LYS A 121 -8.81 -13.87 -2.76
C LYS A 121 -10.01 -13.50 -1.89
N GLN A 122 -9.93 -13.80 -0.59
CA GLN A 122 -10.97 -13.46 0.35
C GLN A 122 -11.22 -11.95 0.42
N SER A 123 -10.16 -11.16 0.49
CA SER A 123 -10.25 -9.69 0.51
C SER A 123 -10.91 -9.15 -0.77
N MET A 124 -10.53 -9.66 -1.93
CA MET A 124 -11.08 -9.25 -3.23
C MET A 124 -12.54 -9.64 -3.40
N THR A 125 -12.98 -10.78 -2.84
CA THR A 125 -14.34 -11.31 -3.02
C THR A 125 -15.29 -10.94 -1.88
N SER A 126 -14.80 -10.35 -0.79
CA SER A 126 -15.61 -9.97 0.38
C SER A 126 -16.55 -8.78 0.18
N GLY A 127 -16.47 -8.09 -0.96
CA GLY A 127 -17.18 -6.83 -1.24
C GLY A 127 -16.50 -5.58 -0.69
N ASN A 128 -15.46 -5.70 0.14
CA ASN A 128 -14.73 -4.55 0.68
C ASN A 128 -14.01 -3.76 -0.41
N LEU A 129 -13.42 -4.44 -1.39
CA LEU A 129 -12.76 -3.79 -2.53
C LEU A 129 -13.79 -3.03 -3.38
N ASP A 130 -14.95 -3.62 -3.65
CA ASP A 130 -16.04 -2.98 -4.39
C ASP A 130 -16.57 -1.74 -3.65
N ALA A 131 -16.75 -1.83 -2.33
CA ALA A 131 -17.17 -0.70 -1.51
C ALA A 131 -16.12 0.44 -1.52
N PHE A 132 -14.83 0.09 -1.45
CA PHE A 132 -13.72 1.05 -1.54
C PHE A 132 -13.71 1.76 -2.91
N LEU A 133 -13.77 1.00 -4.01
CA LEU A 133 -13.79 1.54 -5.37
C LEU A 133 -14.99 2.46 -5.61
N LYS A 134 -16.17 2.06 -5.15
CA LYS A 134 -17.38 2.90 -5.22
C LYS A 134 -17.23 4.18 -4.40
N GLY A 135 -16.63 4.11 -3.22
CA GLY A 135 -16.33 5.28 -2.38
C GLY A 135 -15.38 6.27 -3.06
N MET A 136 -14.49 5.78 -3.94
CA MET A 136 -13.60 6.60 -4.77
C MET A 136 -14.25 7.08 -6.08
N GLY A 137 -15.53 6.79 -6.33
CA GLY A 137 -16.23 7.14 -7.56
C GLY A 137 -15.83 6.27 -8.76
N THR A 138 -15.16 5.15 -8.53
CA THR A 138 -14.79 4.19 -9.58
C THR A 138 -15.90 3.14 -9.72
N PRO A 139 -16.38 2.85 -10.94
CA PRO A 139 -17.35 1.78 -11.15
C PRO A 139 -16.79 0.45 -10.62
N GLY A 140 -17.58 -0.28 -9.87
CA GLY A 140 -17.24 -1.66 -9.50
C GLY A 140 -17.08 -2.52 -10.75
N GLY A 141 -16.10 -3.41 -10.74
CA GLY A 141 -15.79 -4.32 -11.85
C GLY A 141 -15.89 -5.77 -11.42
N ASN A 142 -15.77 -6.67 -12.38
CA ASN A 142 -15.62 -8.09 -12.08
C ASN A 142 -14.24 -8.34 -11.45
N VAL A 143 -14.25 -9.05 -10.33
CA VAL A 143 -13.01 -9.47 -9.66
C VAL A 143 -12.56 -10.79 -10.30
N ASP A 144 -11.42 -10.76 -10.98
CA ASP A 144 -10.78 -11.95 -11.53
C ASP A 144 -9.66 -12.43 -10.60
N THR A 145 -9.87 -13.57 -9.95
CA THR A 145 -8.89 -14.21 -9.06
C THR A 145 -8.11 -15.35 -9.74
N SER A 146 -8.30 -15.57 -11.05
CA SER A 146 -7.69 -16.69 -11.78
C SER A 146 -6.17 -16.63 -11.88
N PHE A 147 -5.58 -15.46 -11.64
CA PHE A 147 -4.13 -15.26 -11.62
C PHE A 147 -3.48 -15.53 -10.26
N LEU A 148 -4.25 -15.70 -9.19
CA LEU A 148 -3.68 -16.00 -7.87
C LEU A 148 -3.09 -17.42 -7.84
N PRO A 149 -1.92 -17.62 -7.22
CA PRO A 149 -1.26 -18.91 -7.07
C PRO A 149 -1.89 -19.71 -5.89
N LEU A 150 -3.09 -20.25 -6.13
CA LEU A 150 -3.86 -21.04 -5.17
C LEU A 150 -3.61 -22.52 -5.35
#